data_b0aab158ed621410c33a66e28bae1877
#
_entry.id   b0aab158ed621410c33a66e28bae1877
#
_cell.length_a   1.000
_cell.length_b   1.000
_cell.length_c   1.000
_cell.angle_alpha   90.00
_cell.angle_beta   90.00
_cell.angle_gamma   90.00
#
_symmetry.space_group_name_H-M   'P 1'
#
loop_
_entity.id
_entity.type
_entity.pdbx_description
1 polymer ?
#
loop_
_entity_poly.entity_id
_entity_poly.type
_entity_poly.pdbx_seq_one_letter_code
_entity_poly.pdbx_strand_id
1 'polypeptide(L)'
;PRTSSAASYVYKRQGLYFMDTSSAAAECVTLQAAGGFNIHLFPTGQGNIIGNPIEPVIKLTANPLTAKTMSEHIDVDVSKILSREMNLDQAGDELIKSTIKVANGRLTCAEALGHKEFVMTKLYRSA
;
A
#
# COMPACT_ATOMS: atom_id res chain seq x y z
N PRO A 1 28.77 -19.07 4.98
CA PRO A 1 27.45 -18.49 5.29
C PRO A 1 26.77 -18.12 3.97
N ARG A 2 25.70 -18.84 3.64
CA ARG A 2 24.91 -18.53 2.45
C ARG A 2 24.09 -17.30 2.78
N THR A 3 24.45 -16.15 2.26
CA THR A 3 23.57 -14.99 2.16
C THR A 3 22.46 -15.32 1.16
N SER A 4 21.39 -15.98 1.64
CA SER A 4 20.19 -16.08 0.84
C SER A 4 19.55 -14.69 0.85
N SER A 5 19.31 -14.11 -0.33
CA SER A 5 18.57 -12.88 -0.47
C SER A 5 17.18 -13.01 0.17
N ALA A 6 16.62 -11.92 0.69
CA ALA A 6 15.27 -11.91 1.29
C ALA A 6 14.24 -12.58 0.36
N ALA A 7 14.34 -12.39 -0.96
CA ALA A 7 13.52 -13.05 -1.97
C ALA A 7 13.59 -14.57 -1.94
N SER A 8 14.76 -15.17 -1.64
CA SER A 8 14.91 -16.63 -1.51
C SER A 8 14.21 -17.19 -0.28
N TYR A 9 14.03 -16.38 0.78
CA TYR A 9 13.28 -16.78 1.97
C TYR A 9 11.77 -16.74 1.76
N VAL A 10 11.26 -15.74 1.07
CA VAL A 10 9.84 -15.59 0.74
C VAL A 10 9.36 -16.79 -0.11
N TYR A 11 10.18 -17.24 -1.07
CA TYR A 11 9.83 -18.38 -1.92
C TYR A 11 9.78 -19.73 -1.15
N LYS A 12 10.56 -19.87 -0.09
CA LYS A 12 10.65 -21.13 0.67
C LYS A 12 9.67 -21.23 1.85
N ARG A 13 9.09 -20.14 2.30
CA ARG A 13 8.16 -20.08 3.44
C ARG A 13 7.03 -19.12 3.14
N GLN A 14 5.98 -19.59 2.54
CA GLN A 14 4.74 -18.83 2.38
C GLN A 14 4.04 -18.69 3.74
N GLY A 15 3.41 -17.55 3.99
CA GLY A 15 2.68 -17.30 5.23
C GLY A 15 2.47 -15.82 5.50
N LEU A 16 1.88 -15.53 6.64
CA LEU A 16 1.73 -14.17 7.17
C LEU A 16 2.99 -13.82 7.96
N TYR A 17 3.60 -12.69 7.62
CA TYR A 17 4.79 -12.17 8.28
C TYR A 17 4.54 -10.76 8.79
N PHE A 18 5.17 -10.42 9.89
CA PHE A 18 5.23 -9.07 10.41
C PHE A 18 6.58 -8.44 10.06
N MET A 19 6.55 -7.23 9.54
CA MET A 19 7.75 -6.41 9.28
C MET A 19 7.68 -5.16 10.14
N ASP A 20 8.63 -4.99 11.04
CA ASP A 20 8.77 -3.79 11.86
C ASP A 20 9.30 -2.64 11.00
N THR A 21 8.50 -1.58 10.87
CA THR A 21 8.85 -0.38 10.09
C THR A 21 8.50 0.89 10.89
N SER A 22 9.01 2.02 10.43
CA SER A 22 8.57 3.34 10.89
C SER A 22 7.10 3.59 10.55
N SER A 23 6.42 4.39 11.36
CA SER A 23 5.06 4.89 11.07
C SER A 23 5.04 6.02 10.03
N ALA A 24 6.19 6.59 9.68
CA ALA A 24 6.29 7.61 8.62
C ALA A 24 6.06 6.96 7.26
N ALA A 25 5.04 7.44 6.52
CA ALA A 25 4.57 6.80 5.28
C ALA A 25 5.69 6.57 4.26
N ALA A 26 6.50 7.58 3.95
CA ALA A 26 7.56 7.48 2.96
C ALA A 26 8.65 6.48 3.37
N GLU A 27 9.02 6.45 4.65
CA GLU A 27 10.01 5.51 5.19
C GLU A 27 9.45 4.08 5.20
N CYS A 28 8.19 3.90 5.64
CA CYS A 28 7.51 2.62 5.68
C CYS A 28 7.43 1.98 4.28
N VAL A 29 6.94 2.73 3.30
CA VAL A 29 6.81 2.26 1.91
C VAL A 29 8.19 1.93 1.32
N THR A 30 9.19 2.79 1.53
CA THR A 30 10.57 2.52 1.06
C THR A 30 11.14 1.25 1.67
N LEU A 31 10.96 1.02 2.97
CA LEU A 31 11.45 -0.19 3.66
C LEU A 31 10.73 -1.44 3.18
N GLN A 32 9.43 -1.39 2.94
CA GLN A 32 8.67 -2.53 2.44
C GLN A 32 9.06 -2.88 1.01
N ALA A 33 9.24 -1.88 0.13
CA ALA A 33 9.77 -2.08 -1.21
C ALA A 33 11.16 -2.75 -1.16
N ALA A 34 12.06 -2.28 -0.28
CA ALA A 34 13.36 -2.89 -0.06
C ALA A 34 13.28 -4.30 0.54
N GLY A 35 12.24 -4.59 1.31
CA GLY A 35 11.92 -5.92 1.85
C GLY A 35 11.41 -6.91 0.81
N GLY A 36 11.12 -6.45 -0.41
CA GLY A 36 10.66 -7.29 -1.52
C GLY A 36 9.14 -7.44 -1.63
N PHE A 37 8.39 -6.54 -1.03
CA PHE A 37 6.94 -6.48 -1.25
C PHE A 37 6.66 -6.04 -2.68
N ASN A 38 5.71 -6.69 -3.32
CA ASN A 38 5.38 -6.44 -4.73
C ASN A 38 4.17 -5.52 -4.91
N ILE A 39 3.33 -5.41 -3.90
CA ILE A 39 2.15 -4.55 -3.86
C ILE A 39 1.97 -4.07 -2.43
N HIS A 40 1.74 -2.77 -2.26
CA HIS A 40 1.48 -2.16 -0.97
C HIS A 40 0.01 -1.74 -0.86
N LEU A 41 -0.69 -2.21 0.16
CA LEU A 41 -2.03 -1.75 0.50
C LEU A 41 -1.91 -0.66 1.59
N PHE A 42 -2.27 0.57 1.24
CA PHE A 42 -2.06 1.74 2.09
C PHE A 42 -3.41 2.35 2.55
N PRO A 43 -3.94 1.94 3.72
CA PRO A 43 -5.12 2.56 4.28
C PRO A 43 -4.81 3.97 4.79
N THR A 44 -5.66 4.94 4.45
CA THR A 44 -5.50 6.34 4.88
C THR A 44 -6.82 6.98 5.27
N GLY A 45 -6.84 7.68 6.40
CA GLY A 45 -8.00 8.43 6.85
C GLY A 45 -8.07 9.84 6.27
N GLN A 46 -6.92 10.51 6.14
CA GLN A 46 -6.83 11.90 5.67
C GLN A 46 -6.42 12.02 4.21
N GLY A 47 -6.06 10.92 3.58
CA GLY A 47 -5.44 10.90 2.27
C GLY A 47 -3.92 10.98 2.34
N ASN A 48 -3.28 10.47 1.30
CA ASN A 48 -1.83 10.52 1.14
C ASN A 48 -1.51 10.44 -0.36
N ILE A 49 -0.52 11.19 -0.81
CA ILE A 49 -0.09 11.20 -2.21
C ILE A 49 0.97 10.14 -2.51
N ILE A 50 1.54 9.51 -1.48
CA ILE A 50 2.73 8.68 -1.61
C ILE A 50 2.61 7.62 -2.68
N GLY A 51 3.64 7.52 -3.50
CA GLY A 51 3.93 6.41 -4.40
C GLY A 51 5.29 5.79 -4.08
N ASN A 52 5.76 4.92 -4.94
CA ASN A 52 7.09 4.34 -4.83
C ASN A 52 7.59 3.96 -6.24
N PRO A 53 8.89 4.10 -6.55
CA PRO A 53 9.41 3.78 -7.87
C PRO A 53 9.48 2.27 -8.18
N ILE A 54 9.36 1.41 -7.17
CA ILE A 54 9.59 -0.04 -7.29
C ILE A 54 8.30 -0.84 -7.09
N GLU A 55 7.42 -0.41 -6.17
CA GLU A 55 6.18 -1.11 -5.86
C GLU A 55 4.95 -0.22 -6.06
N PRO A 56 3.84 -0.74 -6.61
CA PRO A 56 2.59 -0.02 -6.66
C PRO A 56 1.99 0.14 -5.26
N VAL A 57 1.54 1.37 -4.94
CA VAL A 57 0.92 1.72 -3.66
C VAL A 57 -0.57 1.97 -3.88
N ILE A 58 -1.41 0.98 -3.52
CA ILE A 58 -2.86 1.06 -3.60
C ILE A 58 -3.39 1.79 -2.37
N LYS A 59 -3.89 2.99 -2.55
CA LYS A 59 -4.47 3.78 -1.45
C LYS A 59 -5.96 3.50 -1.30
N LEU A 60 -6.37 3.19 -0.08
CA LEU A 60 -7.78 2.99 0.24
C LEU A 60 -8.22 3.87 1.40
N THR A 61 -9.46 4.33 1.35
CA THR A 61 -10.04 5.14 2.42
C THR A 61 -11.50 4.77 2.70
N ALA A 62 -11.87 4.83 3.99
CA ALA A 62 -13.26 4.77 4.44
C ALA A 62 -13.80 6.17 4.78
N ASN A 63 -13.00 7.22 4.67
CA ASN A 63 -13.43 8.59 4.96
C ASN A 63 -14.09 9.22 3.71
N PRO A 64 -15.41 9.52 3.74
CA PRO A 64 -16.12 10.05 2.58
C PRO A 64 -15.62 11.45 2.18
N LEU A 65 -15.12 12.24 3.12
CA LEU A 65 -14.52 13.53 2.81
C LEU A 65 -13.23 13.36 2.01
N THR A 66 -12.36 12.48 2.44
CA THR A 66 -11.10 12.16 1.74
C THR A 66 -11.37 11.57 0.36
N ALA A 67 -12.32 10.62 0.25
CA ALA A 67 -12.71 10.03 -1.02
C ALA A 67 -13.19 11.10 -2.02
N LYS A 68 -13.86 12.14 -1.54
CA LYS A 68 -14.34 13.26 -2.37
C LYS A 68 -13.24 14.26 -2.71
N THR A 69 -12.45 14.70 -1.71
CA THR A 69 -11.47 15.79 -1.89
C THR A 69 -10.16 15.36 -2.50
N MET A 70 -9.81 14.07 -2.37
CA MET A 70 -8.59 13.47 -2.91
C MET A 70 -8.89 12.29 -3.85
N SER A 71 -9.98 12.35 -4.57
CA SER A 71 -10.44 11.25 -5.44
C SER A 71 -9.39 10.80 -6.46
N GLU A 72 -8.55 11.73 -6.93
CA GLU A 72 -7.46 11.44 -7.87
C GLU A 72 -6.28 10.66 -7.26
N HIS A 73 -6.21 10.61 -5.91
CA HIS A 73 -5.15 9.92 -5.18
C HIS A 73 -5.62 8.61 -4.51
N ILE A 74 -6.92 8.32 -4.55
CA ILE A 74 -7.51 7.16 -3.89
C ILE A 74 -7.87 6.09 -4.92
N ASP A 75 -7.31 4.91 -4.76
CA ASP A 75 -7.55 3.77 -5.65
C ASP A 75 -8.82 2.99 -5.28
N VAL A 76 -9.15 2.92 -3.98
CA VAL A 76 -10.29 2.17 -3.45
C VAL A 76 -11.04 3.01 -2.43
N ASP A 77 -12.27 3.38 -2.77
CA ASP A 77 -13.19 4.06 -1.88
C ASP A 77 -14.15 3.04 -1.22
N VAL A 78 -13.98 2.84 0.09
CA VAL A 78 -14.86 2.00 0.91
C VAL A 78 -15.66 2.84 1.92
N SER A 79 -15.83 4.14 1.67
CA SER A 79 -16.51 5.07 2.59
C SER A 79 -17.96 4.69 2.87
N LYS A 80 -18.61 3.93 1.98
CA LYS A 80 -19.96 3.40 2.15
C LYS A 80 -20.12 2.45 3.33
N ILE A 81 -19.04 1.97 3.94
CA ILE A 81 -19.09 1.24 5.21
C ILE A 81 -19.66 2.14 6.32
N LEU A 82 -19.25 3.41 6.35
CA LEU A 82 -19.70 4.35 7.39
C LEU A 82 -21.17 4.72 7.24
N SER A 83 -21.70 4.77 6.03
CA SER A 83 -23.15 4.98 5.77
C SER A 83 -23.97 3.70 5.86
N ARG A 84 -23.34 2.54 6.15
CA ARG A 84 -23.97 1.21 6.18
C ARG A 84 -24.59 0.76 4.85
N GLU A 85 -24.13 1.34 3.75
CA GLU A 85 -24.52 0.93 2.38
C GLU A 85 -23.62 -0.19 1.84
N MET A 86 -22.52 -0.48 2.53
CA MET A 86 -21.54 -1.53 2.22
C MET A 86 -21.16 -2.25 3.51
N ASN A 87 -21.08 -3.58 3.48
CA ASN A 87 -20.54 -4.37 4.57
C ASN A 87 -19.04 -4.63 4.37
N LEU A 88 -18.39 -5.22 5.38
CA LEU A 88 -16.94 -5.49 5.35
C LEU A 88 -16.53 -6.47 4.25
N ASP A 89 -17.36 -7.48 3.97
CA ASP A 89 -17.07 -8.46 2.92
C ASP A 89 -17.09 -7.81 1.54
N GLN A 90 -18.08 -6.96 1.28
CA GLN A 90 -18.15 -6.18 0.03
C GLN A 90 -16.96 -5.23 -0.12
N ALA A 91 -16.52 -4.60 0.96
CA ALA A 91 -15.33 -3.75 0.94
C ALA A 91 -14.06 -4.57 0.67
N GLY A 92 -13.96 -5.75 1.27
CA GLY A 92 -12.89 -6.70 1.00
C GLY A 92 -12.85 -7.13 -0.47
N ASP A 93 -14.01 -7.43 -1.04
CA ASP A 93 -14.13 -7.79 -2.46
C ASP A 93 -13.65 -6.66 -3.39
N GLU A 94 -14.01 -5.40 -3.10
CA GLU A 94 -13.54 -4.26 -3.90
C GLU A 94 -12.01 -4.07 -3.77
N LEU A 95 -11.45 -4.27 -2.58
CA LEU A 95 -10.00 -4.23 -2.37
C LEU A 95 -9.29 -5.34 -3.15
N ILE A 96 -9.79 -6.58 -3.08
CA ILE A 96 -9.25 -7.73 -3.81
C ILE A 96 -9.32 -7.47 -5.32
N LYS A 97 -10.46 -7.02 -5.83
CA LYS A 97 -10.62 -6.69 -7.26
C LYS A 97 -9.61 -5.64 -7.73
N SER A 98 -9.40 -4.58 -6.92
CA SER A 98 -8.41 -3.53 -7.24
C SER A 98 -6.99 -4.10 -7.24
N THR A 99 -6.65 -4.89 -6.22
CA THR A 99 -5.35 -5.54 -6.09
C THR A 99 -5.04 -6.44 -7.29
N ILE A 100 -6.01 -7.27 -7.72
CA ILE A 100 -5.85 -8.13 -8.89
C ILE A 100 -5.65 -7.29 -10.17
N LYS A 101 -6.37 -6.18 -10.34
CA LYS A 101 -6.20 -5.29 -11.50
C LYS A 101 -4.79 -4.69 -11.53
N VAL A 102 -4.28 -4.24 -10.38
CA VAL A 102 -2.91 -3.70 -10.28
C VAL A 102 -1.87 -4.79 -10.54
N ALA A 103 -2.04 -5.98 -9.97
CA ALA A 103 -1.17 -7.13 -10.25
C ALA A 103 -1.14 -7.53 -11.74
N ASN A 104 -2.20 -7.21 -12.49
CA ASN A 104 -2.29 -7.41 -13.94
C ASN A 104 -1.88 -6.17 -14.77
N GLY A 105 -1.21 -5.20 -14.16
CA GLY A 105 -0.60 -4.07 -14.86
C GLY A 105 -1.44 -2.78 -14.91
N ARG A 106 -2.58 -2.70 -14.20
CA ARG A 106 -3.26 -1.42 -14.03
C ARG A 106 -2.40 -0.51 -13.14
N LEU A 107 -2.15 0.69 -13.58
CA LEU A 107 -1.46 1.69 -12.77
C LEU A 107 -2.33 2.11 -11.57
N THR A 108 -1.70 2.28 -10.41
CA THR A 108 -2.30 2.97 -9.26
C THR A 108 -2.43 4.46 -9.54
N CYS A 109 -3.25 5.16 -8.76
CA CYS A 109 -3.35 6.61 -8.85
C CYS A 109 -1.99 7.29 -8.67
N ALA A 110 -1.17 6.81 -7.73
CA ALA A 110 0.17 7.33 -7.50
C ALA A 110 1.08 7.18 -8.74
N GLU A 111 1.07 6.00 -9.36
CA GLU A 111 1.86 5.76 -10.58
C GLU A 111 1.38 6.62 -11.75
N ALA A 112 0.06 6.74 -11.94
CA ALA A 112 -0.54 7.56 -13.00
C ALA A 112 -0.20 9.05 -12.84
N LEU A 113 -0.10 9.54 -11.60
CA LEU A 113 0.29 10.91 -11.27
C LEU A 113 1.81 11.11 -11.21
N GLY A 114 2.60 10.05 -11.38
CA GLY A 114 4.06 10.11 -11.38
C GLY A 114 4.69 10.25 -10.01
N HIS A 115 3.98 9.92 -8.94
CA HIS A 115 4.52 9.90 -7.57
C HIS A 115 5.50 8.74 -7.40
N LYS A 116 6.74 9.08 -7.05
CA LYS A 116 7.87 8.14 -6.94
C LYS A 116 8.71 8.48 -5.70
N GLU A 117 8.05 8.69 -4.58
CA GLU A 117 8.69 9.08 -3.35
C GLU A 117 9.62 7.96 -2.86
N PHE A 118 10.83 8.34 -2.55
CA PHE A 118 11.86 7.48 -2.01
C PHE A 118 12.67 8.26 -0.98
N VAL A 119 12.90 7.67 0.18
CA VAL A 119 13.64 8.32 1.27
C VAL A 119 14.80 7.46 1.73
N MET A 120 15.85 8.10 2.22
CA MET A 120 16.89 7.40 2.95
C MET A 120 16.34 6.93 4.29
N THR A 121 16.49 5.64 4.55
CA THR A 121 16.07 5.03 5.80
C THR A 121 17.12 5.20 6.87
N LYS A 122 16.71 5.25 8.13
CA LYS A 122 17.63 5.33 9.27
C LYS A 122 18.18 3.95 9.61
N LEU A 123 19.39 3.94 10.15
CA LEU A 123 20.00 2.72 10.72
C LEU A 123 19.38 2.34 12.08
N TYR A 124 18.69 3.27 12.71
CA TYR A 124 18.07 3.11 14.04
C TYR A 124 16.56 3.19 13.92
N ARG A 125 15.85 2.52 14.84
CA ARG A 125 14.39 2.59 14.92
C ARG A 125 13.92 4.04 15.00
N SER A 126 12.85 4.34 14.27
CA SER A 126 12.11 5.59 14.46
C SER A 126 11.36 5.51 15.79
N ALA A 127 11.40 6.61 16.52
CA ALA A 127 10.64 6.73 17.78
C ALA A 127 9.15 6.78 17.49
#